data_f092966b5eed905d6d9a717d8a7c46c2
#
_entry.id   f092966b5eed905d6d9a717d8a7c46c2
#
_cell.length_a   1.000
_cell.length_b   1.000
_cell.length_c   1.000
_cell.angle_alpha   90.00
_cell.angle_beta   90.00
_cell.angle_gamma   90.00
#
_symmetry.space_group_name_H-M   'P 1'
#
loop_
_entity.id
_entity.type
_entity.pdbx_description
1 polymer ?
#
loop_
_entity_poly.entity_id
_entity_poly.type
_entity_poly.pdbx_seq_one_letter_code
_entity_poly.pdbx_strand_id
1 'polypeptide(L)'
;MSKRIFLLAALACLLLPGCGGEDLADAVAGSEGPLVIYPDYKEVTIPPNIAPLNYRYAMKDVRKAQTTFTVDGRSVTIRGAEVTWPVRKWKAFLADAAGKTIRVEASAQVGGKPVADAWTIQVSEDPIDGYLTYRLIEPSYQMWNEVSIEERCLETFDEITICDHQHTENACMNCHVHGQQRGDYSLYYIRGPRGGAVLNKDGNLRKLTLNAPGMLSGTVYGELHPSGRFGVFSTNVIIPGFHTVAGNRMEVYDTASDLTVADFDNNVMVNAPHVARADAWETFPCFSADGSSVYYCVADTLSLPQQIAEVRYSLVRAPFDGTSGRIGEQVDTVWNGPAHQASACHPKASPDGRWLLFTVSDYGTFPLFHPESTLNLVDLRTGEVRPLDEVKGDKSDTYHSWSSNGRWFVFASKRGDGMYGKPYFSHLDESGRATKPFVLPQKSPRFYDNTFKSFNVPDLGRASTGMTVRDARRMFKSPSESFAQADMDK
;
A
#
# COMPACT_ATOMS: atom_id res chain seq x y z
N MET A 1 22.29 -7.21 32.54
CA MET A 1 23.16 -8.42 32.63
C MET A 1 22.44 -9.73 32.28
N SER A 2 21.27 -9.70 31.65
CA SER A 2 20.43 -10.91 31.41
C SER A 2 20.42 -11.43 29.96
N LYS A 3 20.96 -10.70 28.98
CA LYS A 3 20.92 -11.10 27.54
C LYS A 3 22.10 -12.01 27.09
N ARG A 4 23.13 -12.16 27.89
CA ARG A 4 24.32 -13.00 27.51
C ARG A 4 24.19 -14.47 27.88
N ILE A 5 23.30 -14.84 28.79
CA ILE A 5 23.16 -16.23 29.28
C ILE A 5 22.29 -17.09 28.35
N PHE A 6 21.35 -16.48 27.59
CA PHE A 6 20.48 -17.23 26.67
C PHE A 6 21.19 -17.65 25.37
N LEU A 7 22.25 -16.97 24.95
CA LEU A 7 22.99 -17.31 23.72
C LEU A 7 23.78 -18.64 23.85
N LEU A 8 24.25 -18.95 25.04
CA LEU A 8 25.09 -20.16 25.29
C LEU A 8 24.29 -21.47 25.36
N ALA A 9 23.01 -21.43 25.73
CA ALA A 9 22.16 -22.64 25.81
C ALA A 9 21.63 -23.13 24.45
N ALA A 10 21.58 -22.24 23.45
CA ALA A 10 21.08 -22.57 22.10
C ALA A 10 22.12 -23.26 21.20
N LEU A 11 23.39 -23.25 21.62
CA LEU A 11 24.53 -23.71 20.83
C LEU A 11 24.84 -25.20 20.95
N ALA A 12 24.26 -25.86 21.94
CA ALA A 12 24.58 -27.28 22.25
C ALA A 12 23.90 -28.29 21.27
N CYS A 13 23.00 -27.86 20.42
CA CYS A 13 22.26 -28.77 19.50
C CYS A 13 22.82 -28.85 18.07
N LEU A 14 23.97 -28.20 17.77
CA LEU A 14 24.57 -28.19 16.42
C LEU A 14 25.57 -29.32 16.13
N LEU A 15 25.69 -30.31 16.98
CA LEU A 15 26.61 -31.42 16.79
C LEU A 15 25.93 -32.63 16.13
N LEU A 16 25.73 -32.59 14.81
CA LEU A 16 25.56 -33.80 13.98
C LEU A 16 26.70 -33.85 12.94
N PRO A 17 27.48 -34.89 12.85
CA PRO A 17 28.60 -34.98 11.93
C PRO A 17 28.09 -35.31 10.52
N GLY A 18 28.24 -34.35 9.59
CA GLY A 18 28.03 -34.51 8.17
C GLY A 18 29.33 -34.34 7.41
N CYS A 19 29.71 -35.30 6.62
CA CYS A 19 30.98 -35.45 5.89
C CYS A 19 31.51 -34.16 5.23
N GLY A 20 32.76 -33.80 5.55
CA GLY A 20 33.69 -33.09 4.66
C GLY A 20 33.53 -31.60 4.52
N GLY A 21 33.36 -30.83 5.59
CA GLY A 21 33.49 -29.38 5.65
C GLY A 21 34.14 -28.98 6.96
N GLU A 22 35.02 -28.00 6.93
CA GLU A 22 35.58 -27.39 8.17
C GLU A 22 34.44 -27.08 9.13
N ASP A 23 34.58 -27.48 10.39
CA ASP A 23 33.56 -27.38 11.42
C ASP A 23 33.14 -25.92 11.63
N LEU A 24 31.90 -25.60 11.31
CA LEU A 24 31.30 -24.29 11.57
C LEU A 24 31.08 -24.04 13.09
N ALA A 25 31.28 -25.07 13.93
CA ALA A 25 31.22 -24.95 15.40
C ALA A 25 32.28 -23.96 15.95
N ASP A 26 33.48 -23.90 15.33
CA ASP A 26 34.50 -22.91 15.68
C ASP A 26 34.14 -21.47 15.24
N ALA A 27 33.16 -21.31 14.33
CA ALA A 27 32.70 -20.02 13.87
C ALA A 27 31.98 -19.18 14.92
N VAL A 28 31.45 -19.83 15.94
CA VAL A 28 30.64 -19.19 16.99
C VAL A 28 31.49 -18.51 18.05
N ALA A 29 32.68 -18.98 18.30
CA ALA A 29 33.55 -18.43 19.33
C ALA A 29 34.23 -17.09 18.93
N GLY A 30 34.16 -16.71 17.64
CA GLY A 30 34.81 -15.51 17.11
C GLY A 30 33.94 -14.60 16.27
N SER A 31 32.59 -14.68 16.38
CA SER A 31 31.70 -13.90 15.55
C SER A 31 31.66 -12.41 15.94
N GLU A 32 31.97 -11.53 15.01
CA GLU A 32 31.86 -10.08 15.16
C GLU A 32 30.60 -9.58 14.43
N GLY A 33 29.56 -9.20 15.20
CA GLY A 33 28.38 -8.50 14.74
C GLY A 33 27.32 -9.36 14.00
N PRO A 34 26.13 -8.81 13.79
CA PRO A 34 25.03 -9.51 13.12
C PRO A 34 25.26 -9.59 11.60
N LEU A 35 24.74 -10.66 10.99
CA LEU A 35 24.64 -10.76 9.55
C LEU A 35 23.59 -9.78 9.01
N VAL A 36 23.93 -8.99 8.01
CA VAL A 36 22.99 -8.08 7.35
C VAL A 36 22.35 -8.79 6.17
N ILE A 37 21.02 -8.82 6.13
CA ILE A 37 20.25 -9.38 5.01
C ILE A 37 19.48 -8.28 4.29
N TYR A 38 19.19 -8.48 2.98
CA TYR A 38 18.36 -7.60 2.19
C TYR A 38 17.49 -8.39 1.20
N PRO A 39 16.17 -8.18 1.16
CA PRO A 39 15.43 -7.32 2.09
C PRO A 39 15.53 -7.75 3.55
N ASP A 40 15.25 -6.82 4.49
CA ASP A 40 15.28 -7.11 5.93
C ASP A 40 13.98 -7.81 6.36
N TYR A 41 14.09 -9.12 6.58
CA TYR A 41 13.00 -9.96 7.09
C TYR A 41 13.27 -10.48 8.51
N LYS A 42 14.15 -9.81 9.27
CA LYS A 42 14.40 -10.15 10.68
C LYS A 42 13.31 -9.56 11.58
N GLU A 43 12.90 -10.33 12.58
CA GLU A 43 11.93 -9.91 13.60
C GLU A 43 10.62 -9.35 13.01
N VAL A 44 10.14 -9.94 11.90
CA VAL A 44 8.89 -9.55 11.25
C VAL A 44 7.76 -10.52 11.60
N THR A 45 6.52 -10.03 11.51
CA THR A 45 5.32 -10.86 11.50
C THR A 45 4.85 -11.04 10.07
N ILE A 46 4.56 -12.27 9.64
CA ILE A 46 4.10 -12.60 8.30
C ILE A 46 2.76 -13.32 8.33
N PRO A 47 1.92 -13.21 7.29
CA PRO A 47 0.73 -14.03 7.17
C PRO A 47 1.08 -15.49 6.78
N PRO A 48 0.26 -16.47 7.14
CA PRO A 48 0.54 -17.89 6.86
C PRO A 48 0.51 -18.22 5.36
N ASN A 49 -0.04 -17.35 4.53
CA ASN A 49 -0.25 -17.56 3.08
C ASN A 49 0.61 -16.64 2.20
N ILE A 50 1.70 -16.09 2.70
CA ILE A 50 2.60 -15.22 1.91
C ILE A 50 3.60 -16.03 1.06
N ALA A 51 4.02 -15.47 -0.06
CA ALA A 51 5.12 -15.98 -0.88
C ALA A 51 6.45 -16.06 -0.12
N PRO A 52 7.40 -16.89 -0.58
CA PRO A 52 8.69 -17.05 0.09
C PRO A 52 9.44 -15.74 0.34
N LEU A 53 9.96 -15.59 1.56
CA LEU A 53 10.83 -14.48 1.95
C LEU A 53 12.25 -14.71 1.42
N ASN A 54 12.44 -14.50 0.14
CA ASN A 54 13.75 -14.64 -0.49
C ASN A 54 14.61 -13.39 -0.20
N TYR A 55 15.84 -13.59 0.22
CA TYR A 55 16.77 -12.51 0.55
C TYR A 55 18.22 -12.88 0.22
N ARG A 56 19.11 -11.92 0.27
CA ARG A 56 20.56 -12.11 0.17
C ARG A 56 21.26 -11.56 1.40
N TYR A 57 22.44 -12.05 1.68
CA TYR A 57 23.35 -11.38 2.59
C TYR A 57 23.89 -10.11 1.94
N ALA A 58 23.68 -8.96 2.55
CA ALA A 58 24.00 -7.64 2.01
C ALA A 58 25.41 -7.15 2.42
N MET A 59 26.33 -8.06 2.63
CA MET A 59 27.72 -7.79 3.03
C MET A 59 28.67 -8.15 1.88
N LYS A 60 29.83 -7.54 1.84
CA LYS A 60 30.88 -7.89 0.88
C LYS A 60 31.57 -9.20 1.28
N ASP A 61 32.03 -9.96 0.30
CA ASP A 61 32.82 -11.19 0.47
C ASP A 61 32.17 -12.25 1.38
N VAL A 62 30.86 -12.44 1.23
CA VAL A 62 30.14 -13.53 1.92
C VAL A 62 30.43 -14.86 1.22
N ARG A 63 30.92 -15.83 1.98
CA ARG A 63 31.21 -17.20 1.51
C ARG A 63 30.70 -18.22 2.53
N LYS A 64 30.54 -19.48 2.08
CA LYS A 64 30.12 -20.61 2.93
C LYS A 64 28.87 -20.28 3.80
N ALA A 65 27.95 -19.47 3.27
CA ALA A 65 26.76 -19.07 4.01
C ALA A 65 25.76 -20.24 4.11
N GLN A 66 25.13 -20.36 5.26
CA GLN A 66 24.08 -21.34 5.54
C GLN A 66 23.03 -20.68 6.42
N THR A 67 21.76 -20.93 6.10
CA THR A 67 20.61 -20.48 6.90
C THR A 67 19.70 -21.67 7.19
N THR A 68 19.37 -21.88 8.44
CA THR A 68 18.42 -22.91 8.90
C THR A 68 17.17 -22.26 9.46
N PHE A 69 16.03 -22.63 8.94
CA PHE A 69 14.71 -22.23 9.41
C PHE A 69 14.09 -23.39 10.18
N THR A 70 13.61 -23.12 11.39
CA THR A 70 12.99 -24.15 12.24
C THR A 70 11.64 -23.65 12.75
N VAL A 71 10.60 -24.46 12.58
CA VAL A 71 9.27 -24.25 13.17
C VAL A 71 8.69 -25.59 13.58
N ASP A 72 8.21 -25.72 14.80
CA ASP A 72 7.52 -26.91 15.31
C ASP A 72 8.30 -28.22 15.06
N GLY A 73 9.62 -28.19 15.36
CA GLY A 73 10.52 -29.33 15.17
C GLY A 73 10.88 -29.65 13.70
N ARG A 74 10.31 -28.95 12.72
CA ARG A 74 10.68 -29.09 11.31
C ARG A 74 11.75 -28.09 10.95
N SER A 75 12.84 -28.55 10.34
CA SER A 75 13.95 -27.69 9.94
C SER A 75 14.25 -27.81 8.46
N VAL A 76 14.60 -26.68 7.83
CA VAL A 76 15.08 -26.61 6.45
C VAL A 76 16.32 -25.74 6.41
N THR A 77 17.38 -26.26 5.80
CA THR A 77 18.65 -25.54 5.64
C THR A 77 18.86 -25.19 4.16
N ILE A 78 19.17 -23.91 3.92
CA ILE A 78 19.52 -23.36 2.60
C ILE A 78 20.98 -22.89 2.66
N ARG A 79 21.77 -23.28 1.65
CA ARG A 79 23.19 -22.90 1.54
C ARG A 79 23.40 -21.91 0.43
N GLY A 80 24.27 -20.93 0.65
CA GLY A 80 24.63 -19.87 -0.31
C GLY A 80 24.39 -18.49 0.22
N ALA A 81 24.96 -17.49 -0.45
CA ALA A 81 24.80 -16.06 -0.09
C ALA A 81 23.42 -15.51 -0.45
N GLU A 82 22.65 -16.22 -1.24
CA GLU A 82 21.26 -15.94 -1.58
C GLU A 82 20.37 -17.04 -1.03
N VAL A 83 19.39 -16.66 -0.24
CA VAL A 83 18.40 -17.57 0.36
C VAL A 83 17.16 -17.53 -0.53
N THR A 84 16.88 -18.63 -1.21
CA THR A 84 15.74 -18.77 -2.11
C THR A 84 14.96 -20.05 -1.82
N TRP A 85 13.67 -19.91 -1.72
CA TRP A 85 12.76 -21.03 -1.49
C TRP A 85 11.96 -21.35 -2.76
N PRO A 86 11.85 -22.63 -3.15
CA PRO A 86 10.79 -23.04 -4.04
C PRO A 86 9.41 -22.83 -3.38
N VAL A 87 8.47 -22.18 -4.08
CA VAL A 87 7.13 -21.85 -3.55
C VAL A 87 6.46 -23.05 -2.89
N ARG A 88 6.49 -24.22 -3.55
CA ARG A 88 5.88 -25.45 -3.01
C ARG A 88 6.50 -25.88 -1.66
N LYS A 89 7.83 -25.76 -1.52
CA LYS A 89 8.53 -26.12 -0.26
C LYS A 89 8.21 -25.11 0.83
N TRP A 90 8.14 -23.83 0.50
CA TRP A 90 7.78 -22.77 1.43
C TRP A 90 6.34 -22.94 1.95
N LYS A 91 5.37 -23.17 1.05
CA LYS A 91 3.98 -23.47 1.45
C LYS A 91 3.89 -24.68 2.36
N ALA A 92 4.62 -25.76 2.06
CA ALA A 92 4.67 -26.94 2.92
C ALA A 92 5.35 -26.67 4.27
N PHE A 93 6.34 -25.78 4.31
CA PHE A 93 7.00 -25.37 5.55
C PHE A 93 6.10 -24.51 6.43
N LEU A 94 5.28 -23.61 5.83
CA LEU A 94 4.30 -22.79 6.53
C LEU A 94 3.01 -23.53 6.88
N ALA A 95 2.76 -24.70 6.31
CA ALA A 95 1.59 -25.49 6.68
C ALA A 95 1.63 -25.78 8.19
N ASP A 96 0.54 -25.49 8.88
CA ASP A 96 0.40 -25.59 10.34
C ASP A 96 1.34 -24.68 11.15
N ALA A 97 1.91 -23.64 10.52
CA ALA A 97 2.77 -22.66 11.21
C ALA A 97 2.01 -21.42 11.74
N ALA A 98 0.74 -21.27 11.42
CA ALA A 98 -0.09 -20.16 11.93
C ALA A 98 -0.03 -20.11 13.48
N GLY A 99 0.15 -18.91 14.02
CA GLY A 99 0.35 -18.66 15.45
C GLY A 99 1.71 -19.06 16.01
N LYS A 100 2.65 -19.59 15.18
CA LYS A 100 3.95 -20.10 15.62
C LYS A 100 5.09 -19.18 15.22
N THR A 101 6.24 -19.40 15.87
CA THR A 101 7.48 -18.66 15.62
C THR A 101 8.42 -19.53 14.79
N ILE A 102 8.89 -19.02 13.67
CA ILE A 102 10.01 -19.56 12.91
C ILE A 102 11.29 -19.01 13.54
N ARG A 103 12.17 -19.89 14.02
CA ARG A 103 13.51 -19.57 14.40
C ARG A 103 14.42 -19.68 13.20
N VAL A 104 15.23 -18.66 12.96
CA VAL A 104 16.22 -18.61 11.88
C VAL A 104 17.61 -18.54 12.49
N GLU A 105 18.48 -19.46 12.10
CA GLU A 105 19.88 -19.50 12.49
C GLU A 105 20.74 -19.44 11.23
N ALA A 106 21.67 -18.50 11.21
CA ALA A 106 22.50 -18.23 10.04
C ALA A 106 23.97 -18.17 10.41
N SER A 107 24.81 -18.70 9.53
CA SER A 107 26.26 -18.59 9.64
C SER A 107 26.89 -18.36 8.27
N ALA A 108 28.00 -17.61 8.23
CA ALA A 108 28.72 -17.31 7.00
C ALA A 108 30.18 -16.96 7.31
N GLN A 109 31.04 -17.01 6.28
CA GLN A 109 32.33 -16.35 6.29
C GLN A 109 32.22 -14.99 5.62
N VAL A 110 32.59 -13.92 6.32
CA VAL A 110 32.55 -12.53 5.82
C VAL A 110 33.97 -11.96 5.89
N GLY A 111 34.55 -11.63 4.73
CA GLY A 111 35.95 -11.20 4.67
C GLY A 111 36.94 -12.21 5.26
N GLY A 112 36.63 -13.51 5.16
CA GLY A 112 37.42 -14.60 5.73
C GLY A 112 37.18 -14.91 7.20
N LYS A 113 36.40 -14.09 7.93
CA LYS A 113 36.05 -14.30 9.34
C LYS A 113 34.70 -15.01 9.48
N PRO A 114 34.52 -15.94 10.42
CA PRO A 114 33.25 -16.56 10.70
C PRO A 114 32.31 -15.57 11.39
N VAL A 115 31.04 -15.52 10.94
CA VAL A 115 29.98 -14.71 11.52
C VAL A 115 28.73 -15.56 11.67
N ALA A 116 28.07 -15.48 12.82
CA ALA A 116 26.79 -16.14 13.04
C ALA A 116 25.75 -15.16 13.58
N ASP A 117 24.48 -15.45 13.31
CA ASP A 117 23.35 -14.64 13.73
C ASP A 117 22.10 -15.51 13.92
N ALA A 118 21.14 -15.04 14.70
CA ALA A 118 19.87 -15.71 14.88
C ALA A 118 18.75 -14.67 15.08
N TRP A 119 17.59 -14.93 14.49
CA TRP A 119 16.41 -14.08 14.61
C TRP A 119 15.13 -14.91 14.56
N THR A 120 13.99 -14.24 14.74
CA THR A 120 12.70 -14.87 14.67
C THR A 120 11.81 -14.23 13.58
N ILE A 121 10.86 -15.02 13.07
CA ILE A 121 9.77 -14.59 12.22
C ILE A 121 8.48 -15.13 12.85
N GLN A 122 7.56 -14.25 13.20
CA GLN A 122 6.26 -14.66 13.71
C GLN A 122 5.33 -14.96 12.53
N VAL A 123 4.59 -16.07 12.59
CA VAL A 123 3.53 -16.37 11.63
C VAL A 123 2.21 -16.04 12.30
N SER A 124 1.49 -15.06 11.78
CA SER A 124 0.17 -14.67 12.29
C SER A 124 -0.85 -15.81 12.12
N GLU A 125 -1.89 -15.82 12.94
CA GLU A 125 -3.08 -16.65 12.68
C GLU A 125 -3.95 -16.08 11.56
N ASP A 126 -3.84 -14.78 11.30
CA ASP A 126 -4.61 -14.04 10.32
C ASP A 126 -4.00 -14.17 8.91
N PRO A 127 -4.70 -14.76 7.93
CA PRO A 127 -4.24 -14.74 6.54
C PRO A 127 -4.37 -13.32 5.96
N ILE A 128 -3.59 -13.03 4.93
CA ILE A 128 -3.75 -11.82 4.12
C ILE A 128 -4.56 -12.13 2.86
N ASP A 129 -5.20 -11.13 2.26
CA ASP A 129 -5.83 -11.25 0.95
C ASP A 129 -4.83 -11.74 -0.10
N GLY A 130 -5.29 -12.53 -1.06
CA GLY A 130 -4.41 -13.27 -1.97
C GLY A 130 -3.77 -12.43 -3.07
N TYR A 131 -4.23 -11.18 -3.30
CA TYR A 131 -3.80 -10.37 -4.43
C TYR A 131 -3.47 -8.94 -3.99
N LEU A 132 -2.52 -8.34 -4.71
CA LEU A 132 -2.13 -6.95 -4.57
C LEU A 132 -2.12 -6.30 -5.95
N THR A 133 -2.94 -5.27 -6.14
CA THR A 133 -2.90 -4.41 -7.32
C THR A 133 -2.07 -3.17 -7.01
N TYR A 134 -1.24 -2.74 -7.95
CA TYR A 134 -0.43 -1.53 -7.81
C TYR A 134 -0.12 -0.91 -9.17
N ARG A 135 0.20 0.35 -9.15
CA ARG A 135 0.70 1.08 -10.31
C ARG A 135 2.23 1.11 -10.28
N LEU A 136 2.86 0.71 -11.40
CA LEU A 136 4.29 0.93 -11.62
C LEU A 136 4.51 2.21 -12.40
N ILE A 137 5.29 3.13 -11.82
CA ILE A 137 5.62 4.42 -12.42
C ILE A 137 7.07 4.80 -12.08
N GLU A 138 7.74 5.52 -12.97
CA GLU A 138 9.06 6.06 -12.65
C GLU A 138 8.93 7.17 -11.57
N PRO A 139 9.97 7.40 -10.74
CA PRO A 139 9.84 8.19 -9.52
C PRO A 139 9.62 9.69 -9.73
N SER A 140 10.04 10.26 -10.89
CA SER A 140 9.91 11.69 -11.15
C SER A 140 8.55 12.10 -11.69
N TYR A 141 7.71 11.15 -12.08
CA TYR A 141 6.44 11.37 -12.77
C TYR A 141 6.53 12.09 -14.12
N GLN A 142 7.73 12.35 -14.63
CA GLN A 142 7.91 12.98 -15.94
C GLN A 142 7.58 12.03 -17.08
N MET A 143 7.82 10.74 -16.89
CA MET A 143 7.43 9.68 -17.83
C MET A 143 6.04 9.12 -17.47
N TRP A 144 5.09 9.99 -17.17
CA TRP A 144 3.73 9.61 -16.76
C TRP A 144 2.99 8.75 -17.79
N ASN A 145 3.41 8.75 -19.03
CA ASN A 145 2.89 7.92 -20.11
C ASN A 145 3.55 6.53 -20.17
N GLU A 146 4.56 6.24 -19.34
CA GLU A 146 5.19 4.92 -19.21
C GLU A 146 4.77 4.24 -17.90
N VAL A 147 3.46 4.13 -17.71
CA VAL A 147 2.85 3.58 -16.50
C VAL A 147 2.12 2.28 -16.81
N SER A 148 2.07 1.38 -15.83
CA SER A 148 1.24 0.17 -15.88
C SER A 148 0.52 -0.05 -14.54
N ILE A 149 -0.59 -0.79 -14.61
CA ILE A 149 -1.29 -1.34 -13.44
C ILE A 149 -1.06 -2.85 -13.46
N GLU A 150 -0.45 -3.35 -12.40
CA GLU A 150 -0.10 -4.75 -12.22
C GLU A 150 -0.94 -5.37 -11.11
N GLU A 151 -1.21 -6.65 -11.23
CA GLU A 151 -1.80 -7.47 -10.17
C GLU A 151 -0.87 -8.62 -9.83
N ARG A 152 -0.54 -8.76 -8.55
CA ARG A 152 0.37 -9.74 -8.01
C ARG A 152 -0.36 -10.73 -7.09
N CYS A 153 -0.19 -12.04 -7.35
CA CYS A 153 -0.57 -13.06 -6.38
C CYS A 153 0.41 -13.04 -5.19
N LEU A 154 -0.09 -12.80 -3.98
CA LEU A 154 0.73 -12.71 -2.76
C LEU A 154 1.19 -14.07 -2.23
N GLU A 155 0.55 -15.17 -2.64
CA GLU A 155 0.92 -16.54 -2.25
C GLU A 155 2.02 -17.15 -3.12
N THR A 156 2.25 -16.53 -4.28
CA THR A 156 3.26 -16.95 -5.26
C THR A 156 4.04 -15.74 -5.76
N PHE A 157 4.71 -15.88 -6.90
CA PHE A 157 5.37 -14.76 -7.57
C PHE A 157 4.70 -14.43 -8.91
N ASP A 158 3.48 -14.94 -9.13
CA ASP A 158 2.74 -14.70 -10.37
C ASP A 158 2.24 -13.27 -10.40
N GLU A 159 2.45 -12.61 -11.51
CA GLU A 159 2.08 -11.22 -11.75
C GLU A 159 1.48 -11.09 -13.14
N ILE A 160 0.42 -10.32 -13.27
CA ILE A 160 -0.23 -10.01 -14.55
C ILE A 160 -0.36 -8.50 -14.71
N THR A 161 -0.19 -8.01 -15.93
CA THR A 161 -0.48 -6.63 -16.28
C THR A 161 -1.96 -6.48 -16.60
N ILE A 162 -2.66 -5.66 -15.81
CA ILE A 162 -4.06 -5.32 -16.05
C ILE A 162 -4.18 -4.31 -17.18
N CYS A 163 -3.36 -3.25 -17.14
CA CYS A 163 -3.38 -2.16 -18.09
C CYS A 163 -1.99 -1.55 -18.24
N ASP A 164 -1.58 -1.20 -19.43
CA ASP A 164 -0.32 -0.51 -19.70
C ASP A 164 -0.47 0.55 -20.81
N HIS A 165 0.52 1.42 -20.88
CA HIS A 165 0.58 2.51 -21.85
C HIS A 165 0.65 2.02 -23.31
N GLN A 166 1.24 0.86 -23.60
CA GLN A 166 1.41 0.33 -24.96
C GLN A 166 0.07 -0.08 -25.57
N HIS A 167 -0.88 -0.53 -24.72
CA HIS A 167 -2.20 -0.97 -25.16
C HIS A 167 -3.24 0.15 -25.16
N THR A 168 -2.89 1.36 -24.68
CA THR A 168 -3.76 2.52 -24.52
C THR A 168 -3.22 3.77 -25.23
N GLU A 169 -2.45 3.60 -26.30
CA GLU A 169 -1.89 4.70 -27.13
C GLU A 169 -1.08 5.71 -26.31
N ASN A 170 -0.26 5.21 -25.37
CA ASN A 170 0.52 5.99 -24.42
C ASN A 170 -0.31 6.90 -23.50
N ALA A 171 -1.59 6.54 -23.26
CA ALA A 171 -2.39 7.25 -22.28
C ALA A 171 -1.88 6.98 -20.86
N CYS A 172 -1.94 7.97 -20.01
CA CYS A 172 -1.70 7.82 -18.58
C CYS A 172 -2.83 7.01 -17.94
N MET A 173 -2.45 6.06 -17.09
CA MET A 173 -3.40 5.33 -16.24
C MET A 173 -3.21 5.79 -14.81
N ASN A 174 -4.23 6.36 -14.24
CA ASN A 174 -4.10 6.92 -12.90
C ASN A 174 -5.30 6.54 -12.04
N CYS A 175 -4.95 6.16 -10.78
CA CYS A 175 -5.81 5.67 -9.73
C CYS A 175 -6.61 4.43 -10.13
N HIS A 176 -6.39 3.38 -9.39
CA HIS A 176 -7.25 2.21 -9.30
C HIS A 176 -7.76 2.11 -7.87
N VAL A 177 -8.87 1.45 -7.68
CA VAL A 177 -9.45 1.17 -6.37
C VAL A 177 -10.28 -0.10 -6.42
N HIS A 178 -10.18 -0.91 -5.37
CA HIS A 178 -11.06 -2.07 -5.16
C HIS A 178 -12.20 -1.68 -4.20
N GLY A 179 -13.44 -1.99 -4.59
CA GLY A 179 -14.56 -1.92 -3.67
C GLY A 179 -14.55 -3.14 -2.75
N GLN A 180 -14.45 -2.92 -1.43
CA GLN A 180 -14.48 -3.97 -0.41
C GLN A 180 -13.46 -5.10 -0.61
N GLN A 181 -12.26 -4.76 -1.06
CA GLN A 181 -11.17 -5.71 -1.36
C GLN A 181 -11.60 -6.81 -2.36
N ARG A 182 -12.52 -6.49 -3.27
CA ARG A 182 -13.00 -7.39 -4.32
C ARG A 182 -12.32 -7.06 -5.65
N GLY A 183 -11.62 -8.01 -6.23
CA GLY A 183 -11.02 -7.85 -7.56
C GLY A 183 -12.06 -7.65 -8.67
N ASP A 184 -13.21 -8.34 -8.57
CA ASP A 184 -14.34 -8.24 -9.49
C ASP A 184 -15.25 -7.02 -9.24
N TYR A 185 -14.91 -6.19 -8.26
CA TYR A 185 -15.52 -4.89 -8.02
C TYR A 185 -14.42 -3.85 -7.88
N SER A 186 -13.99 -3.30 -9.00
CA SER A 186 -12.85 -2.40 -9.07
C SER A 186 -13.02 -1.34 -10.15
N LEU A 187 -12.28 -0.25 -10.03
CA LEU A 187 -12.27 0.83 -10.98
C LEU A 187 -10.84 1.28 -11.27
N TYR A 188 -10.53 1.59 -12.51
CA TYR A 188 -9.30 2.29 -12.88
C TYR A 188 -9.55 3.32 -13.99
N TYR A 189 -8.69 4.32 -14.05
CA TYR A 189 -8.80 5.39 -15.04
C TYR A 189 -7.79 5.22 -16.17
N ILE A 190 -8.26 5.45 -17.40
CA ILE A 190 -7.42 5.74 -18.56
C ILE A 190 -7.64 7.21 -18.91
N ARG A 191 -6.59 8.00 -18.94
CA ARG A 191 -6.68 9.45 -19.26
C ARG A 191 -6.56 9.71 -20.76
N GLY A 192 -6.84 10.94 -21.16
CA GLY A 192 -6.72 11.39 -22.54
C GLY A 192 -8.06 11.38 -23.31
N PRO A 193 -8.04 11.78 -24.61
CA PRO A 193 -9.27 12.01 -25.39
C PRO A 193 -10.18 10.80 -25.57
N ARG A 194 -9.61 9.60 -25.54
CA ARG A 194 -10.34 8.32 -25.53
C ARG A 194 -10.36 7.66 -24.16
N GLY A 195 -10.03 8.41 -23.13
CA GLY A 195 -10.01 7.91 -21.76
C GLY A 195 -11.40 7.64 -21.19
N GLY A 196 -11.40 7.35 -19.90
CA GLY A 196 -12.60 7.09 -19.09
C GLY A 196 -12.27 6.24 -17.88
N ALA A 197 -13.20 6.17 -16.95
CA ALA A 197 -13.14 5.20 -15.86
C ALA A 197 -13.61 3.85 -16.37
N VAL A 198 -12.85 2.79 -16.10
CA VAL A 198 -13.25 1.42 -16.39
C VAL A 198 -13.71 0.80 -15.07
N LEU A 199 -15.01 0.61 -14.94
CA LEU A 199 -15.64 -0.07 -13.81
C LEU A 199 -15.77 -1.56 -14.15
N ASN A 200 -15.21 -2.39 -13.30
CA ASN A 200 -15.46 -3.83 -13.24
C ASN A 200 -16.48 -4.08 -12.13
N LYS A 201 -17.64 -4.61 -12.46
CA LYS A 201 -18.64 -5.03 -11.48
C LYS A 201 -19.10 -6.45 -11.82
N ASP A 202 -18.71 -7.41 -10.97
CA ASP A 202 -19.02 -8.83 -11.12
C ASP A 202 -18.55 -9.39 -12.49
N GLY A 203 -17.36 -8.95 -12.95
CA GLY A 203 -16.80 -9.33 -14.25
C GLY A 203 -17.37 -8.58 -15.47
N ASN A 204 -18.35 -7.70 -15.27
CA ASN A 204 -18.91 -6.86 -16.31
C ASN A 204 -18.14 -5.54 -16.37
N LEU A 205 -17.47 -5.29 -17.50
CA LEU A 205 -16.69 -4.07 -17.72
C LEU A 205 -17.53 -2.99 -18.39
N ARG A 206 -17.58 -1.82 -17.76
CA ARG A 206 -18.19 -0.61 -18.30
C ARG A 206 -17.16 0.49 -18.39
N LYS A 207 -17.17 1.28 -19.46
CA LYS A 207 -16.35 2.47 -19.60
C LYS A 207 -17.22 3.70 -19.38
N LEU A 208 -16.86 4.52 -18.40
CA LEU A 208 -17.68 5.60 -17.88
C LEU A 208 -16.98 6.95 -18.08
N THR A 209 -17.74 7.98 -18.47
CA THR A 209 -17.30 9.37 -18.41
C THR A 209 -17.88 9.98 -17.15
N LEU A 210 -17.11 9.91 -16.06
CA LEU A 210 -17.50 10.43 -14.74
C LEU A 210 -17.26 11.96 -14.70
N ASN A 211 -18.05 12.66 -15.48
CA ASN A 211 -18.06 14.11 -15.58
C ASN A 211 -19.45 14.56 -16.03
N ALA A 212 -19.96 15.65 -15.45
CA ALA A 212 -21.24 16.25 -15.79
C ALA A 212 -21.10 17.78 -15.84
N PRO A 213 -22.01 18.49 -16.53
CA PRO A 213 -22.02 19.94 -16.52
C PRO A 213 -22.03 20.52 -15.11
N GLY A 214 -21.23 21.54 -14.87
CA GLY A 214 -21.11 22.18 -13.54
C GLY A 214 -20.03 21.61 -12.61
N MET A 215 -19.39 20.48 -12.96
CA MET A 215 -18.22 19.96 -12.22
C MET A 215 -16.94 20.71 -12.61
N LEU A 216 -16.00 20.82 -11.66
CA LEU A 216 -14.68 21.47 -11.87
C LEU A 216 -13.84 20.74 -12.93
N SER A 217 -13.84 19.41 -12.87
CA SER A 217 -13.08 18.54 -13.77
C SER A 217 -13.69 17.14 -13.79
N GLY A 218 -13.11 16.22 -14.56
CA GLY A 218 -13.39 14.79 -14.37
C GLY A 218 -12.88 14.30 -13.01
N THR A 219 -13.46 13.21 -12.52
CA THR A 219 -13.15 12.62 -11.24
C THR A 219 -11.70 12.07 -11.19
N VAL A 220 -11.09 12.09 -9.99
CA VAL A 220 -9.71 11.63 -9.75
C VAL A 220 -9.64 10.62 -8.60
N TYR A 221 -9.44 11.06 -7.36
CA TYR A 221 -9.36 10.19 -6.20
C TYR A 221 -10.76 9.72 -5.80
N GLY A 222 -10.92 8.46 -5.44
CA GLY A 222 -12.25 7.98 -5.09
C GLY A 222 -12.26 6.63 -4.40
N GLU A 223 -13.45 6.26 -3.95
CA GLU A 223 -13.78 5.01 -3.30
C GLU A 223 -15.11 4.47 -3.82
N LEU A 224 -15.27 3.15 -3.81
CA LEU A 224 -16.48 2.47 -4.24
C LEU A 224 -17.35 2.10 -3.04
N HIS A 225 -18.64 2.44 -3.11
CA HIS A 225 -19.58 2.19 -2.03
C HIS A 225 -19.87 0.69 -1.85
N PRO A 226 -20.03 0.18 -0.62
CA PRO A 226 -20.30 -1.22 -0.34
C PRO A 226 -21.50 -1.83 -1.10
N SER A 227 -22.53 -1.04 -1.41
CA SER A 227 -23.69 -1.53 -2.19
C SER A 227 -23.38 -1.83 -3.66
N GLY A 228 -22.24 -1.38 -4.17
CA GLY A 228 -21.94 -1.47 -5.61
C GLY A 228 -22.69 -0.50 -6.51
N ARG A 229 -23.53 0.38 -5.94
CA ARG A 229 -24.29 1.37 -6.71
C ARG A 229 -23.58 2.70 -6.86
N PHE A 230 -22.87 3.15 -5.82
CA PHE A 230 -22.26 4.47 -5.79
C PHE A 230 -20.74 4.42 -5.76
N GLY A 231 -20.13 5.51 -6.21
CA GLY A 231 -18.72 5.82 -5.94
C GLY A 231 -18.61 7.29 -5.54
N VAL A 232 -17.82 7.59 -4.51
CA VAL A 232 -17.49 8.97 -4.13
C VAL A 232 -16.13 9.32 -4.71
N PHE A 233 -16.00 10.54 -5.23
CA PHE A 233 -14.78 11.00 -5.90
C PHE A 233 -14.49 12.45 -5.56
N SER A 234 -13.23 12.85 -5.71
CA SER A 234 -12.90 14.28 -5.81
C SER A 234 -12.69 14.70 -7.26
N THR A 235 -12.96 15.97 -7.53
CA THR A 235 -12.64 16.65 -8.78
C THR A 235 -11.61 17.72 -8.46
N ASN A 236 -10.43 17.66 -9.08
CA ASN A 236 -9.31 18.53 -8.74
C ASN A 236 -8.82 19.30 -9.96
N VAL A 237 -8.60 20.57 -9.79
CA VAL A 237 -7.83 21.41 -10.73
C VAL A 237 -6.45 21.63 -10.15
N ILE A 238 -5.45 21.06 -10.80
CA ILE A 238 -4.09 20.99 -10.24
C ILE A 238 -3.06 21.71 -11.09
N ILE A 239 -2.02 22.20 -10.42
CA ILE A 239 -0.74 22.57 -11.05
C ILE A 239 0.31 21.55 -10.59
N PRO A 240 0.84 20.71 -11.49
CA PRO A 240 1.87 19.74 -11.13
C PRO A 240 3.25 20.44 -11.01
N GLY A 241 3.86 20.33 -9.84
CA GLY A 241 5.24 20.78 -9.58
C GLY A 241 6.25 19.63 -9.73
N PHE A 242 6.18 18.91 -10.87
CA PHE A 242 7.05 17.75 -11.13
C PHE A 242 8.38 18.20 -11.76
N HIS A 243 9.47 17.61 -11.31
CA HIS A 243 10.83 17.88 -11.80
C HIS A 243 11.78 16.74 -11.43
N THR A 244 13.00 16.78 -11.97
CA THR A 244 14.04 15.76 -11.69
C THR A 244 15.18 16.30 -10.81
N VAL A 245 15.00 17.48 -10.19
CA VAL A 245 16.05 18.08 -9.33
C VAL A 245 16.12 17.33 -8.01
N ALA A 246 17.25 16.67 -7.76
CA ALA A 246 17.48 15.96 -6.51
C ALA A 246 17.44 16.92 -5.31
N GLY A 247 16.81 16.46 -4.23
CA GLY A 247 16.69 17.22 -2.98
C GLY A 247 15.51 18.20 -2.93
N ASN A 248 14.87 18.51 -4.06
CA ASN A 248 13.64 19.29 -4.05
C ASN A 248 12.41 18.37 -3.96
N ARG A 249 11.40 18.79 -3.21
CA ARG A 249 10.12 18.09 -3.16
C ARG A 249 9.34 18.27 -4.47
N MET A 250 8.72 17.20 -4.93
CA MET A 250 7.70 17.33 -5.96
C MET A 250 6.37 17.60 -5.27
N GLU A 251 5.59 18.51 -5.84
CA GLU A 251 4.30 18.92 -5.28
C GLU A 251 3.20 18.83 -6.31
N VAL A 252 1.98 18.69 -5.81
CA VAL A 252 0.75 18.93 -6.55
C VAL A 252 0.01 20.06 -5.83
N TYR A 253 -0.28 21.11 -6.55
CA TYR A 253 -0.98 22.28 -6.01
C TYR A 253 -2.44 22.18 -6.43
N ASP A 254 -3.35 21.87 -5.50
CA ASP A 254 -4.78 21.95 -5.75
C ASP A 254 -5.22 23.42 -5.78
N THR A 255 -5.67 23.90 -6.92
CA THR A 255 -6.22 25.27 -7.07
C THR A 255 -7.73 25.31 -6.86
N ALA A 256 -8.40 24.18 -7.04
CA ALA A 256 -9.79 23.92 -6.67
C ALA A 256 -9.99 22.43 -6.53
N SER A 257 -10.78 22.00 -5.55
CA SER A 257 -11.21 20.61 -5.44
C SER A 257 -12.54 20.48 -4.70
N ASP A 258 -13.43 19.66 -5.26
CA ASP A 258 -14.78 19.38 -4.77
C ASP A 258 -15.00 17.88 -4.64
N LEU A 259 -15.98 17.46 -3.84
CA LEU A 259 -16.47 16.08 -3.85
C LEU A 259 -17.71 15.93 -4.72
N THR A 260 -17.82 14.74 -5.30
CA THR A 260 -18.98 14.33 -6.09
C THR A 260 -19.25 12.85 -5.91
N VAL A 261 -20.50 12.43 -6.13
CA VAL A 261 -20.90 11.03 -6.06
C VAL A 261 -21.41 10.60 -7.44
N ALA A 262 -20.94 9.45 -7.93
CA ALA A 262 -21.46 8.80 -9.11
C ALA A 262 -22.49 7.73 -8.70
N ASP A 263 -23.71 7.77 -9.24
CA ASP A 263 -24.68 6.69 -9.22
C ASP A 263 -24.51 5.87 -10.50
N PHE A 264 -23.89 4.70 -10.38
CA PHE A 264 -23.58 3.84 -11.53
C PHE A 264 -24.79 3.13 -12.12
N ASP A 265 -25.88 3.01 -11.37
CA ASP A 265 -27.10 2.35 -11.84
C ASP A 265 -27.96 3.32 -12.67
N ASN A 266 -27.92 4.61 -12.34
CA ASN A 266 -28.69 5.64 -13.03
C ASN A 266 -27.87 6.51 -14.00
N ASN A 267 -26.54 6.36 -14.01
CA ASN A 267 -25.60 7.20 -14.79
C ASN A 267 -25.77 8.70 -14.49
N VAL A 268 -25.80 9.06 -13.21
CA VAL A 268 -25.87 10.45 -12.78
C VAL A 268 -24.74 10.80 -11.80
N MET A 269 -24.30 12.07 -11.84
CA MET A 269 -23.42 12.67 -10.86
C MET A 269 -24.25 13.45 -9.85
N VAL A 270 -24.09 13.16 -8.57
CA VAL A 270 -24.78 13.83 -7.46
C VAL A 270 -23.77 14.77 -6.80
N ASN A 271 -23.97 16.07 -6.98
CA ASN A 271 -23.13 17.11 -6.36
C ASN A 271 -23.88 17.75 -5.19
N ALA A 272 -23.15 18.18 -4.17
CA ALA A 272 -23.72 18.85 -3.03
C ALA A 272 -22.94 20.15 -2.72
N PRO A 273 -23.60 21.32 -2.59
CA PRO A 273 -22.89 22.61 -2.43
C PRO A 273 -21.97 22.69 -1.23
N HIS A 274 -22.27 21.98 -0.15
CA HIS A 274 -21.47 22.01 1.09
C HIS A 274 -20.18 21.18 1.03
N VAL A 275 -19.97 20.38 -0.01
CA VAL A 275 -18.73 19.66 -0.34
C VAL A 275 -18.16 20.07 -1.71
N ALA A 276 -18.55 21.28 -2.17
CA ALA A 276 -18.11 21.91 -3.41
C ALA A 276 -18.00 23.43 -3.18
N ARG A 277 -17.20 23.82 -2.17
CA ARG A 277 -17.13 25.18 -1.66
C ARG A 277 -16.01 25.96 -2.34
N ALA A 278 -16.26 27.19 -2.72
CA ALA A 278 -15.25 28.07 -3.33
C ALA A 278 -14.12 28.51 -2.35
N ASP A 279 -14.37 28.43 -1.04
CA ASP A 279 -13.46 28.83 0.03
C ASP A 279 -12.72 27.66 0.68
N ALA A 280 -12.93 26.43 0.18
CA ALA A 280 -12.26 25.24 0.68
C ALA A 280 -11.84 24.30 -0.46
N TRP A 281 -10.92 23.38 -0.13
CA TRP A 281 -10.53 22.25 -0.96
C TRP A 281 -10.98 20.97 -0.27
N GLU A 282 -11.86 20.20 -0.91
CA GLU A 282 -12.36 18.91 -0.45
C GLU A 282 -11.78 17.81 -1.33
N THR A 283 -11.07 16.84 -0.75
CA THR A 283 -10.37 15.79 -1.51
C THR A 283 -10.23 14.48 -0.75
N PHE A 284 -9.76 13.42 -1.42
CA PHE A 284 -9.49 12.08 -0.87
C PHE A 284 -10.67 11.48 -0.11
N PRO A 285 -11.85 11.35 -0.72
CA PRO A 285 -12.99 10.75 -0.03
C PRO A 285 -12.82 9.24 0.12
N CYS A 286 -13.39 8.71 1.21
CA CYS A 286 -13.44 7.28 1.53
C CYS A 286 -14.76 6.97 2.24
N PHE A 287 -15.43 5.86 1.91
CA PHE A 287 -16.61 5.43 2.63
C PHE A 287 -16.26 4.74 3.96
N SER A 288 -17.16 4.83 4.95
CA SER A 288 -17.17 3.92 6.09
C SER A 288 -17.43 2.48 5.60
N ALA A 289 -17.06 1.48 6.42
CA ALA A 289 -17.22 0.07 6.06
C ALA A 289 -18.68 -0.31 5.74
N ASP A 290 -19.63 0.30 6.42
CA ASP A 290 -21.08 0.11 6.21
C ASP A 290 -21.67 1.04 5.13
N GLY A 291 -20.88 1.97 4.60
CA GLY A 291 -21.30 2.95 3.59
C GLY A 291 -22.16 4.09 4.14
N SER A 292 -22.40 4.19 5.44
CA SER A 292 -23.30 5.21 6.03
C SER A 292 -22.64 6.60 6.21
N SER A 293 -21.34 6.70 5.98
CA SER A 293 -20.57 7.94 6.11
C SER A 293 -19.49 8.04 5.03
N VAL A 294 -19.09 9.28 4.73
CA VAL A 294 -17.92 9.61 3.93
C VAL A 294 -16.90 10.33 4.81
N TYR A 295 -15.67 9.82 4.85
CA TYR A 295 -14.50 10.53 5.37
C TYR A 295 -13.82 11.25 4.24
N TYR A 296 -13.31 12.46 4.46
CA TYR A 296 -12.57 13.21 3.45
C TYR A 296 -11.63 14.23 4.07
N CYS A 297 -10.71 14.74 3.28
CA CYS A 297 -9.78 15.79 3.69
C CYS A 297 -10.27 17.14 3.22
N VAL A 298 -10.21 18.16 4.09
CA VAL A 298 -10.64 19.54 3.80
C VAL A 298 -9.65 20.56 4.33
N ALA A 299 -9.35 21.58 3.53
CA ALA A 299 -8.54 22.73 3.91
C ALA A 299 -9.12 24.03 3.37
N ASP A 300 -8.86 25.15 4.06
CA ASP A 300 -9.18 26.47 3.54
C ASP A 300 -8.31 26.80 2.33
N THR A 301 -8.85 27.55 1.35
CA THR A 301 -8.11 27.97 0.16
C THR A 301 -7.04 29.01 0.48
N LEU A 302 -5.87 28.85 -0.12
CA LEU A 302 -4.72 29.73 0.01
C LEU A 302 -4.15 30.09 -1.37
N SER A 303 -3.29 31.11 -1.41
CA SER A 303 -2.61 31.50 -2.66
C SER A 303 -1.48 30.53 -2.99
N LEU A 304 -1.68 29.67 -3.99
CA LEU A 304 -0.66 28.70 -4.44
C LEU A 304 0.05 29.17 -5.69
N PRO A 305 1.34 28.83 -5.84
CA PRO A 305 2.15 27.95 -4.96
C PRO A 305 2.78 28.64 -3.74
N GLN A 306 2.62 29.96 -3.55
CA GLN A 306 3.37 30.74 -2.57
C GLN A 306 3.15 30.28 -1.13
N GLN A 307 1.91 29.90 -0.81
CA GLN A 307 1.50 29.50 0.54
C GLN A 307 1.39 27.97 0.72
N ILE A 308 2.00 27.15 -0.14
CA ILE A 308 1.89 25.69 -0.03
C ILE A 308 2.31 25.16 1.35
N ALA A 309 3.35 25.74 1.96
CA ALA A 309 3.85 25.35 3.26
C ALA A 309 2.89 25.70 4.43
N GLU A 310 1.83 26.45 4.16
CA GLU A 310 0.79 26.81 5.14
C GLU A 310 -0.46 25.93 5.02
N VAL A 311 -0.61 25.15 3.94
CA VAL A 311 -1.78 24.32 3.67
C VAL A 311 -1.86 23.19 4.69
N ARG A 312 -2.99 23.10 5.41
CA ARG A 312 -3.25 22.08 6.44
C ARG A 312 -4.62 21.47 6.23
N TYR A 313 -4.64 20.25 5.73
CA TYR A 313 -5.88 19.50 5.59
C TYR A 313 -6.29 18.86 6.90
N SER A 314 -7.53 19.06 7.29
CA SER A 314 -8.20 18.32 8.36
C SER A 314 -8.87 17.08 7.79
N LEU A 315 -8.99 16.03 8.60
CA LEU A 315 -9.79 14.85 8.30
C LEU A 315 -11.17 15.02 8.94
N VAL A 316 -12.22 14.89 8.12
CA VAL A 316 -13.60 15.09 8.55
C VAL A 316 -14.49 13.93 8.11
N ARG A 317 -15.69 13.84 8.68
CA ARG A 317 -16.71 12.86 8.37
C ARG A 317 -18.06 13.54 8.13
N ALA A 318 -18.80 13.09 7.11
CA ALA A 318 -20.20 13.47 6.88
C ALA A 318 -21.07 12.22 6.71
N PRO A 319 -22.36 12.24 7.07
CA PRO A 319 -23.30 11.16 6.80
C PRO A 319 -23.46 10.94 5.29
N PHE A 320 -23.78 9.71 4.87
CA PHE A 320 -24.08 9.38 3.48
C PHE A 320 -25.42 8.65 3.41
N ASP A 321 -26.31 9.14 2.53
CA ASP A 321 -27.57 8.48 2.25
C ASP A 321 -27.41 7.49 1.07
N GLY A 322 -27.30 6.23 1.37
CA GLY A 322 -27.18 5.14 0.38
C GLY A 322 -28.43 4.93 -0.49
N THR A 323 -29.51 5.69 -0.27
CA THR A 323 -30.70 5.66 -1.13
C THR A 323 -30.61 6.70 -2.24
N SER A 324 -30.29 7.93 -1.90
CA SER A 324 -30.22 9.08 -2.80
C SER A 324 -28.81 9.35 -3.35
N GLY A 325 -27.76 8.81 -2.72
CA GLY A 325 -26.36 9.14 -3.03
C GLY A 325 -25.92 10.50 -2.51
N ARG A 326 -26.63 11.11 -1.56
CA ARG A 326 -26.30 12.43 -1.04
C ARG A 326 -25.35 12.34 0.17
N ILE A 327 -24.35 13.21 0.18
CA ILE A 327 -23.53 13.49 1.35
C ILE A 327 -24.33 14.46 2.23
N GLY A 328 -24.43 14.21 3.53
CA GLY A 328 -25.16 15.05 4.46
C GLY A 328 -24.40 16.32 4.87
N GLU A 329 -25.12 17.34 5.31
CA GLU A 329 -24.54 18.65 5.61
C GLU A 329 -23.81 18.72 6.96
N GLN A 330 -24.12 17.80 7.88
CA GLN A 330 -23.43 17.74 9.15
C GLN A 330 -22.02 17.18 8.97
N VAL A 331 -21.01 17.99 9.30
CA VAL A 331 -19.60 17.60 9.19
C VAL A 331 -18.97 17.55 10.57
N ASP A 332 -18.46 16.38 10.95
CA ASP A 332 -17.74 16.16 12.20
C ASP A 332 -16.22 16.14 11.92
N THR A 333 -15.43 16.88 12.71
CA THR A 333 -13.98 16.83 12.62
C THR A 333 -13.45 15.58 13.32
N VAL A 334 -12.76 14.73 12.57
CA VAL A 334 -12.08 13.53 13.10
C VAL A 334 -10.67 13.89 13.55
N TRP A 335 -9.95 14.71 12.78
CA TRP A 335 -8.61 15.18 13.10
C TRP A 335 -8.40 16.59 12.52
N ASN A 336 -7.94 17.53 13.35
CA ASN A 336 -7.80 18.93 12.97
C ASN A 336 -6.36 19.24 12.54
N GLY A 337 -6.14 19.41 11.22
CA GLY A 337 -4.84 19.70 10.66
C GLY A 337 -4.17 20.96 11.17
N PRO A 338 -4.83 22.16 11.13
CA PRO A 338 -4.32 23.40 11.70
C PRO A 338 -3.90 23.31 13.17
N ALA A 339 -4.70 22.63 14.01
CA ALA A 339 -4.39 22.47 15.43
C ALA A 339 -3.13 21.62 15.67
N HIS A 340 -2.85 20.66 14.79
CA HIS A 340 -1.67 19.82 14.84
C HIS A 340 -0.50 20.36 14.01
N GLN A 341 -0.67 21.49 13.31
CA GLN A 341 0.31 22.07 12.38
C GLN A 341 0.77 21.07 11.31
N ALA A 342 -0.14 20.19 10.87
CA ALA A 342 0.12 19.12 9.93
C ALA A 342 -1.08 18.89 9.00
N SER A 343 -0.92 18.08 7.97
CA SER A 343 -1.90 17.87 6.91
C SER A 343 -2.27 16.38 6.80
N ALA A 344 -3.57 16.09 6.76
CA ALA A 344 -4.12 14.76 6.58
C ALA A 344 -4.31 14.42 5.08
N CYS A 345 -4.01 13.17 4.70
CA CYS A 345 -4.23 12.69 3.34
C CYS A 345 -4.67 11.21 3.35
N HIS A 346 -5.35 10.77 2.28
CA HIS A 346 -5.64 9.38 1.96
C HIS A 346 -6.31 8.58 3.09
N PRO A 347 -7.43 9.00 3.66
CA PRO A 347 -8.13 8.19 4.66
C PRO A 347 -8.62 6.87 4.06
N LYS A 348 -8.52 5.77 4.83
CA LYS A 348 -9.03 4.44 4.48
C LYS A 348 -9.60 3.76 5.72
N ALA A 349 -10.92 3.53 5.71
CA ALA A 349 -11.59 2.79 6.78
C ALA A 349 -11.29 1.29 6.68
N SER A 350 -11.06 0.64 7.81
CA SER A 350 -10.92 -0.81 7.85
C SER A 350 -12.26 -1.50 7.55
N PRO A 351 -12.26 -2.70 6.91
CA PRO A 351 -13.48 -3.40 6.55
C PRO A 351 -14.37 -3.81 7.73
N ASP A 352 -13.80 -3.94 8.93
CA ASP A 352 -14.53 -4.23 10.17
C ASP A 352 -15.16 -2.97 10.80
N GLY A 353 -14.93 -1.78 10.21
CA GLY A 353 -15.47 -0.51 10.68
C GLY A 353 -14.86 0.00 11.97
N ARG A 354 -13.78 -0.61 12.47
CA ARG A 354 -13.16 -0.24 13.74
C ARG A 354 -12.10 0.85 13.58
N TRP A 355 -11.32 0.80 12.50
CA TRP A 355 -10.14 1.63 12.34
C TRP A 355 -10.28 2.54 11.12
N LEU A 356 -9.64 3.70 11.17
CA LEU A 356 -9.41 4.56 10.03
C LEU A 356 -7.91 4.87 9.96
N LEU A 357 -7.27 4.49 8.87
CA LEU A 357 -5.87 4.75 8.60
C LEU A 357 -5.75 5.96 7.68
N PHE A 358 -4.84 6.88 7.97
CA PHE A 358 -4.58 8.05 7.14
C PHE A 358 -3.12 8.48 7.20
N THR A 359 -2.66 9.20 6.17
CA THR A 359 -1.30 9.75 6.14
C THR A 359 -1.29 11.15 6.75
N VAL A 360 -0.26 11.47 7.52
CA VAL A 360 0.04 12.81 8.02
C VAL A 360 1.37 13.27 7.46
N SER A 361 1.41 14.50 6.94
CA SER A 361 2.60 15.22 6.49
C SER A 361 2.63 16.63 7.09
N ASP A 362 3.76 17.35 6.96
CA ASP A 362 3.85 18.71 7.48
C ASP A 362 2.86 19.67 6.82
N TYR A 363 2.60 19.52 5.51
CA TYR A 363 1.68 20.37 4.74
C TYR A 363 1.22 19.71 3.44
N GLY A 364 0.27 20.31 2.76
CA GLY A 364 -0.14 20.00 1.38
C GLY A 364 -0.89 18.68 1.23
N THR A 365 -0.98 18.21 -0.01
CA THR A 365 -1.74 17.01 -0.41
C THR A 365 -0.90 15.94 -1.11
N PHE A 366 0.41 16.14 -1.28
CA PHE A 366 1.26 15.21 -2.02
C PHE A 366 2.33 14.56 -1.14
N PRO A 367 1.93 13.81 -0.10
CA PRO A 367 2.82 13.30 0.95
C PRO A 367 3.87 12.31 0.45
N LEU A 368 3.73 11.78 -0.76
CA LEU A 368 4.65 10.80 -1.35
C LEU A 368 6.11 11.31 -1.42
N PHE A 369 6.29 12.62 -1.54
CA PHE A 369 7.62 13.25 -1.58
C PHE A 369 7.96 14.07 -0.33
N HIS A 370 7.18 13.88 0.73
CA HIS A 370 7.41 14.43 2.05
C HIS A 370 8.07 13.37 2.94
N PRO A 371 9.39 13.44 3.18
CA PRO A 371 10.10 12.39 3.93
C PRO A 371 9.55 12.15 5.33
N GLU A 372 8.94 13.16 5.93
CA GLU A 372 8.32 13.11 7.26
C GLU A 372 6.94 12.45 7.27
N SER A 373 6.35 12.15 6.11
CA SER A 373 5.01 11.55 6.03
C SER A 373 4.94 10.21 6.73
N THR A 374 3.95 10.06 7.60
CA THR A 374 3.73 8.87 8.42
C THR A 374 2.27 8.44 8.42
N LEU A 375 2.03 7.18 8.77
CA LEU A 375 0.69 6.66 8.95
C LEU A 375 0.17 6.93 10.36
N ASN A 376 -1.10 7.32 10.46
CA ASN A 376 -1.82 7.53 11.70
C ASN A 376 -3.10 6.71 11.71
N LEU A 377 -3.49 6.26 12.90
CA LEU A 377 -4.63 5.38 13.12
C LEU A 377 -5.66 6.06 14.03
N VAL A 378 -6.92 6.01 13.64
CA VAL A 378 -8.07 6.39 14.46
C VAL A 378 -8.78 5.12 14.94
N ASP A 379 -9.01 4.97 16.23
CA ASP A 379 -10.02 4.02 16.74
C ASP A 379 -11.40 4.68 16.62
N LEU A 380 -12.20 4.24 15.66
CA LEU A 380 -13.52 4.83 15.36
C LEU A 380 -14.56 4.63 16.49
N ARG A 381 -14.27 3.74 17.45
CA ARG A 381 -15.16 3.55 18.63
C ARG A 381 -14.89 4.56 19.73
N THR A 382 -13.65 4.99 19.90
CA THR A 382 -13.24 5.92 20.95
C THR A 382 -12.98 7.33 20.45
N GLY A 383 -12.68 7.47 19.14
CA GLY A 383 -12.21 8.72 18.54
C GLY A 383 -10.73 9.00 18.84
N GLU A 384 -10.01 8.07 19.46
CA GLU A 384 -8.59 8.23 19.74
C GLU A 384 -7.77 8.19 18.45
N VAL A 385 -6.85 9.14 18.29
CA VAL A 385 -5.93 9.22 17.14
C VAL A 385 -4.50 9.10 17.62
N ARG A 386 -3.73 8.23 16.98
CA ARG A 386 -2.30 8.04 17.28
C ARG A 386 -1.47 7.82 16.03
N PRO A 387 -0.19 8.21 16.04
CA PRO A 387 0.75 7.77 15.02
C PRO A 387 1.03 6.26 15.13
N LEU A 388 1.31 5.62 14.00
CA LEU A 388 1.78 4.23 13.95
C LEU A 388 3.32 4.21 13.96
N ASP A 389 3.91 4.53 15.10
CA ASP A 389 5.38 4.60 15.27
C ASP A 389 6.07 3.26 14.97
N GLU A 390 5.36 2.15 15.14
CA GLU A 390 5.85 0.81 14.88
C GLU A 390 6.20 0.56 13.41
N VAL A 391 5.54 1.29 12.49
CA VAL A 391 5.76 1.15 11.04
C VAL A 391 6.50 2.32 10.43
N LYS A 392 6.76 3.37 11.19
CA LYS A 392 7.43 4.58 10.71
C LYS A 392 8.80 4.28 10.12
N GLY A 393 9.02 4.73 8.89
CA GLY A 393 10.30 4.67 8.20
C GLY A 393 11.12 5.96 8.37
N ASP A 394 12.28 5.98 7.72
CA ASP A 394 13.16 7.16 7.62
C ASP A 394 12.79 8.08 6.45
N LYS A 395 11.82 7.67 5.64
CA LYS A 395 11.29 8.36 4.46
C LYS A 395 9.77 8.24 4.44
N SER A 396 9.13 8.84 3.41
CA SER A 396 7.67 8.85 3.31
C SER A 396 7.04 7.47 3.36
N ASP A 397 6.00 7.33 4.19
CA ASP A 397 5.07 6.22 4.28
C ASP A 397 3.67 6.72 3.93
N THR A 398 3.08 6.23 2.83
CA THR A 398 1.82 6.76 2.29
C THR A 398 1.10 5.73 1.43
N TYR A 399 -0.05 6.10 0.86
CA TYR A 399 -0.88 5.23 0.02
C TYR A 399 -1.04 3.83 0.62
N HIS A 400 -2.01 3.68 1.45
CA HIS A 400 -2.27 2.44 2.17
C HIS A 400 -3.63 1.85 1.81
N SER A 401 -3.76 0.55 1.99
CA SER A 401 -5.03 -0.18 1.90
C SER A 401 -5.10 -1.30 2.92
N TRP A 402 -6.30 -1.76 3.22
CA TRP A 402 -6.58 -2.83 4.18
C TRP A 402 -6.81 -4.18 3.47
N SER A 403 -6.41 -5.25 4.13
CA SER A 403 -6.91 -6.60 3.84
C SER A 403 -8.35 -6.74 4.37
N SER A 404 -9.13 -7.59 3.72
CA SER A 404 -10.56 -7.74 4.00
C SER A 404 -10.91 -8.16 5.44
N ASN A 405 -9.96 -8.75 6.16
CA ASN A 405 -10.12 -9.09 7.57
C ASN A 405 -9.78 -7.93 8.53
N GLY A 406 -9.34 -6.76 8.04
CA GLY A 406 -8.95 -5.63 8.87
C GLY A 406 -7.70 -5.86 9.75
N ARG A 407 -6.96 -6.96 9.53
CA ARG A 407 -5.80 -7.35 10.35
C ARG A 407 -4.46 -7.06 9.66
N TRP A 408 -4.47 -6.89 8.36
CA TRP A 408 -3.31 -6.52 7.56
C TRP A 408 -3.57 -5.22 6.82
N PHE A 409 -2.53 -4.45 6.66
CA PHE A 409 -2.51 -3.32 5.74
C PHE A 409 -1.21 -3.30 4.95
N VAL A 410 -1.28 -2.76 3.75
CA VAL A 410 -0.14 -2.50 2.88
C VAL A 410 0.00 -0.99 2.70
N PHE A 411 1.21 -0.51 2.52
CA PHE A 411 1.49 0.90 2.24
C PHE A 411 2.73 1.06 1.36
N ALA A 412 2.79 2.14 0.60
CA ALA A 412 3.97 2.49 -0.17
C ALA A 412 4.96 3.25 0.71
N SER A 413 6.19 2.76 0.80
CA SER A 413 7.27 3.39 1.55
C SER A 413 8.49 3.64 0.68
N LYS A 414 9.11 4.80 0.84
CA LYS A 414 10.39 5.15 0.20
C LYS A 414 11.59 4.93 1.13
N ARG A 415 11.42 4.18 2.20
CA ARG A 415 12.50 3.90 3.16
C ARG A 415 13.72 3.30 2.48
N GLY A 416 14.89 3.68 2.96
CA GLY A 416 16.20 3.31 2.46
C GLY A 416 16.72 4.29 1.41
N ASP A 417 16.22 4.28 0.17
CA ASP A 417 16.75 5.11 -0.91
C ASP A 417 16.09 6.50 -1.06
N GLY A 418 14.90 6.67 -0.50
CA GLY A 418 14.12 7.92 -0.57
C GLY A 418 13.52 8.21 -1.96
N MET A 419 13.71 7.34 -2.93
CA MET A 419 13.33 7.55 -4.31
C MET A 419 12.22 6.59 -4.78
N TYR A 420 12.44 5.30 -4.61
CA TYR A 420 11.54 4.26 -5.12
C TYR A 420 10.58 3.78 -4.05
N GLY A 421 9.29 4.07 -4.24
CA GLY A 421 8.24 3.50 -3.38
C GLY A 421 8.16 1.98 -3.53
N LYS A 422 8.10 1.26 -2.40
CA LYS A 422 7.98 -0.20 -2.35
C LYS A 422 6.79 -0.57 -1.47
N PRO A 423 6.02 -1.64 -1.77
CA PRO A 423 4.93 -2.08 -0.90
C PRO A 423 5.48 -2.73 0.36
N TYR A 424 5.07 -2.23 1.51
CA TYR A 424 5.36 -2.79 2.83
C TYR A 424 4.07 -3.25 3.49
N PHE A 425 4.11 -4.38 4.18
CA PHE A 425 2.98 -4.97 4.89
C PHE A 425 3.22 -4.93 6.38
N SER A 426 2.17 -4.69 7.14
CA SER A 426 2.20 -4.81 8.60
C SER A 426 0.91 -5.45 9.11
N HIS A 427 1.02 -6.23 10.17
CA HIS A 427 -0.10 -6.80 10.90
C HIS A 427 -0.55 -5.82 11.99
N LEU A 428 -1.86 -5.66 12.15
CA LEU A 428 -2.47 -4.88 13.22
C LEU A 428 -3.19 -5.82 14.19
N ASP A 429 -2.79 -5.80 15.45
CA ASP A 429 -3.47 -6.60 16.48
C ASP A 429 -4.80 -5.98 16.93
N GLU A 430 -5.55 -6.69 17.79
CA GLU A 430 -6.85 -6.21 18.30
C GLU A 430 -6.76 -4.93 19.14
N SER A 431 -5.61 -4.63 19.69
CA SER A 431 -5.38 -3.38 20.41
C SER A 431 -5.03 -2.20 19.49
N GLY A 432 -4.91 -2.43 18.17
CA GLY A 432 -4.49 -1.44 17.20
C GLY A 432 -2.98 -1.25 17.16
N ARG A 433 -2.17 -2.17 17.69
CA ARG A 433 -0.72 -2.12 17.62
C ARG A 433 -0.25 -2.79 16.33
N ALA A 434 0.57 -2.08 15.58
CA ALA A 434 1.17 -2.59 14.35
C ALA A 434 2.48 -3.35 14.63
N THR A 435 2.85 -4.26 13.73
CA THR A 435 4.12 -4.97 13.78
C THR A 435 5.16 -4.34 12.87
N LYS A 436 6.45 -4.67 13.07
CA LYS A 436 7.53 -4.27 12.15
C LYS A 436 7.15 -4.62 10.71
N PRO A 437 7.13 -3.65 9.78
CA PRO A 437 6.73 -3.90 8.41
C PRO A 437 7.80 -4.68 7.64
N PHE A 438 7.33 -5.49 6.66
CA PHE A 438 8.19 -6.19 5.72
C PHE A 438 7.81 -5.83 4.27
N VAL A 439 8.83 -5.76 3.40
CA VAL A 439 8.60 -5.43 1.98
C VAL A 439 8.04 -6.63 1.21
N LEU A 440 7.26 -6.38 0.16
CA LEU A 440 6.70 -7.40 -0.74
C LEU A 440 7.78 -8.41 -1.16
N PRO A 441 7.61 -9.70 -0.83
CA PRO A 441 8.56 -10.74 -1.20
C PRO A 441 8.68 -10.90 -2.72
N GLN A 442 9.92 -11.06 -3.21
CA GLN A 442 10.22 -11.19 -4.62
C GLN A 442 10.89 -12.53 -4.93
N LYS A 443 10.68 -13.01 -6.17
CA LYS A 443 11.28 -14.26 -6.63
C LYS A 443 12.80 -14.21 -6.63
N SER A 444 13.36 -13.09 -7.09
CA SER A 444 14.81 -12.84 -7.04
C SER A 444 15.17 -12.07 -5.77
N PRO A 445 16.15 -12.52 -4.98
CA PRO A 445 16.68 -11.75 -3.84
C PRO A 445 17.29 -10.39 -4.26
N ARG A 446 17.61 -10.22 -5.55
CA ARG A 446 18.19 -9.00 -6.12
C ARG A 446 17.18 -8.11 -6.83
N PHE A 447 15.91 -8.42 -6.74
CA PHE A 447 14.87 -7.69 -7.47
C PHE A 447 14.95 -6.18 -7.21
N TYR A 448 15.00 -5.80 -5.93
CA TYR A 448 15.04 -4.38 -5.54
C TYR A 448 16.38 -3.67 -5.82
N ASP A 449 17.45 -4.41 -6.09
CA ASP A 449 18.72 -3.82 -6.56
C ASP A 449 18.62 -3.32 -8.02
N ASN A 450 17.67 -3.87 -8.79
CA ASN A 450 17.54 -3.66 -10.24
C ASN A 450 16.20 -3.03 -10.64
N THR A 451 15.37 -2.63 -9.69
CA THR A 451 14.06 -2.03 -9.95
C THR A 451 14.15 -0.51 -9.92
N PHE A 452 13.81 0.14 -11.03
CA PHE A 452 13.86 1.60 -11.22
C PHE A 452 12.46 2.22 -11.33
N LYS A 453 11.44 1.55 -10.86
CA LYS A 453 10.06 2.03 -10.80
C LYS A 453 9.54 2.02 -9.36
N SER A 454 8.69 2.98 -9.05
CA SER A 454 7.93 3.01 -7.81
C SER A 454 6.67 2.17 -7.95
N PHE A 455 6.41 1.36 -6.94
CA PHE A 455 5.12 0.74 -6.69
C PHE A 455 4.25 1.78 -5.99
N ASN A 456 3.13 2.13 -6.58
CA ASN A 456 2.30 3.22 -6.07
C ASN A 456 0.85 2.78 -5.92
N VAL A 457 0.14 3.33 -4.94
CA VAL A 457 -1.26 2.99 -4.64
C VAL A 457 -1.44 1.47 -4.52
N PRO A 458 -0.72 0.78 -3.60
CA PRO A 458 -0.92 -0.64 -3.39
C PRO A 458 -2.31 -0.90 -2.81
N ASP A 459 -3.09 -1.79 -3.44
CA ASP A 459 -4.46 -2.11 -3.04
C ASP A 459 -4.67 -3.61 -2.93
N LEU A 460 -5.10 -4.09 -1.75
CA LEU A 460 -5.31 -5.50 -1.46
C LEU A 460 -6.63 -6.01 -2.03
N GLY A 461 -6.63 -7.26 -2.50
CA GLY A 461 -7.80 -7.92 -3.06
C GLY A 461 -7.91 -9.38 -2.66
N ARG A 462 -9.11 -9.83 -2.29
CA ARG A 462 -9.40 -11.24 -1.92
C ARG A 462 -9.25 -12.19 -3.10
N ALA A 463 -9.50 -11.70 -4.31
CA ALA A 463 -9.43 -12.45 -5.55
C ALA A 463 -8.84 -11.58 -6.66
N SER A 464 -8.35 -12.23 -7.72
CA SER A 464 -7.90 -11.55 -8.93
C SER A 464 -9.03 -10.72 -9.54
N THR A 465 -8.66 -9.58 -10.14
CA THR A 465 -9.58 -8.75 -10.94
C THR A 465 -10.11 -9.50 -12.16
N GLY A 466 -9.41 -10.54 -12.61
CA GLY A 466 -9.71 -11.26 -13.84
C GLY A 466 -9.49 -10.44 -15.11
N MET A 467 -8.97 -9.20 -14.98
CA MET A 467 -8.72 -8.30 -16.09
C MET A 467 -7.33 -8.49 -16.70
N THR A 468 -7.21 -8.18 -17.97
CA THR A 468 -5.98 -8.28 -18.75
C THR A 468 -5.78 -7.06 -19.62
N VAL A 469 -4.58 -6.88 -20.17
CA VAL A 469 -4.29 -5.82 -21.16
C VAL A 469 -5.21 -5.88 -22.39
N ARG A 470 -5.76 -7.06 -22.72
CA ARG A 470 -6.74 -7.19 -23.82
C ARG A 470 -8.06 -6.51 -23.46
N ASP A 471 -8.51 -6.66 -22.22
CA ASP A 471 -9.70 -6.00 -21.71
C ASP A 471 -9.48 -4.49 -21.64
N ALA A 472 -8.35 -4.03 -21.12
CA ALA A 472 -7.99 -2.62 -21.12
C ALA A 472 -8.00 -2.01 -22.52
N ARG A 473 -7.37 -2.68 -23.50
CA ARG A 473 -7.38 -2.25 -24.91
C ARG A 473 -8.78 -2.22 -25.52
N ARG A 474 -9.62 -3.22 -25.22
CA ARG A 474 -11.01 -3.27 -25.65
C ARG A 474 -11.80 -2.08 -25.09
N MET A 475 -11.70 -1.86 -23.78
CA MET A 475 -12.39 -0.74 -23.12
C MET A 475 -11.88 0.61 -23.59
N PHE A 476 -10.58 0.79 -23.81
CA PHE A 476 -10.02 2.01 -24.37
C PHE A 476 -10.65 2.38 -25.72
N LYS A 477 -10.93 1.40 -26.57
CA LYS A 477 -11.55 1.58 -27.90
C LYS A 477 -13.07 1.67 -27.87
N SER A 478 -13.72 1.22 -26.79
CA SER A 478 -15.17 1.25 -26.65
C SER A 478 -15.67 2.68 -26.42
N PRO A 479 -16.93 3.01 -26.80
CA PRO A 479 -17.56 4.26 -26.38
C PRO A 479 -17.70 4.27 -24.85
N SER A 480 -17.67 5.48 -24.27
CA SER A 480 -17.95 5.68 -22.85
C SER A 480 -19.43 5.96 -22.64
N GLU A 481 -19.97 5.47 -21.54
CA GLU A 481 -21.29 5.86 -21.04
C GLU A 481 -21.19 7.25 -20.40
N SER A 482 -22.04 8.18 -20.83
CA SER A 482 -22.08 9.53 -20.28
C SER A 482 -22.92 9.59 -19.00
N PHE A 483 -22.55 10.47 -18.11
CA PHE A 483 -23.28 10.76 -16.88
C PHE A 483 -23.94 12.14 -16.98
N ALA A 484 -25.16 12.23 -16.50
CA ALA A 484 -25.89 13.49 -16.38
C ALA A 484 -25.73 14.08 -14.97
N GLN A 485 -25.96 15.38 -14.81
CA GLN A 485 -26.14 15.98 -13.50
C GLN A 485 -27.44 15.48 -12.88
N ALA A 486 -27.41 15.04 -11.61
CA ALA A 486 -28.65 14.73 -10.91
C ALA A 486 -29.48 15.98 -10.70
N ASP A 487 -30.80 15.86 -10.90
CA ASP A 487 -31.75 16.92 -10.57
C ASP A 487 -31.87 17.01 -9.04
N MET A 488 -31.33 18.09 -8.46
CA MET A 488 -31.27 18.27 -7.01
C MET A 488 -32.62 18.67 -6.42
N ASP A 489 -33.60 19.06 -7.25
CA ASP A 489 -34.93 19.50 -6.82
C ASP A 489 -35.98 18.36 -6.82
N LYS A 490 -35.56 17.15 -7.10
CA LYS A 490 -36.34 15.92 -6.97
C LYS A 490 -35.75 15.04 -5.90
#